data_f0d12d2d90a7f3dcf3509589745aaa69
#
_entry.id   f0d12d2d90a7f3dcf3509589745aaa69
#
_cell.length_a   1.000
_cell.length_b   1.000
_cell.length_c   1.000
_cell.angle_alpha   90.00
_cell.angle_beta   90.00
_cell.angle_gamma   90.00
#
_symmetry.space_group_name_H-M   'P 1'
#
loop_
_entity.id
_entity.type
_entity.pdbx_description
1 polymer ?
#
loop_
_entity_poly.entity_id
_entity_poly.type
_entity_poly.pdbx_seq_one_letter_code
_entity_poly.pdbx_strand_id
1 'polypeptide(L)' 'MEATVGDNVLISPEVTHKSDWTQGTVIDVEANPFVGMVISAKTADGEIYFEKANLFKPAM' A
#
# COMPACT_ATOMS: atom_id res chain seq x y z
N MET A 1 -1.73 -8.90 4.36
CA MET A 1 -3.04 -8.31 4.72
C MET A 1 -3.97 -8.42 3.52
N GLU A 2 -5.23 -8.59 3.79
CA GLU A 2 -6.25 -8.51 2.74
C GLU A 2 -6.67 -7.06 2.59
N ALA A 3 -6.64 -6.55 1.38
CA ALA A 3 -6.98 -5.17 1.10
C ALA A 3 -8.06 -5.07 0.04
N THR A 4 -8.88 -4.04 0.17
CA THR A 4 -9.95 -3.74 -0.78
C THR A 4 -9.77 -2.27 -1.21
N VAL A 5 -10.06 -1.99 -2.48
CA VAL A 5 -10.03 -0.62 -2.98
C VAL A 5 -10.90 0.27 -2.08
N GLY A 6 -10.33 1.40 -1.66
CA GLY A 6 -10.96 2.32 -0.73
C GLY A 6 -10.49 2.18 0.72
N ASP A 7 -9.78 1.10 1.05
CA ASP A 7 -9.26 0.92 2.41
C ASP A 7 -8.16 1.93 2.72
N ASN A 8 -8.12 2.37 3.97
CA ASN A 8 -7.02 3.17 4.47
C ASN A 8 -5.92 2.25 4.97
N VAL A 9 -4.70 2.50 4.53
CA VAL A 9 -3.55 1.67 4.88
C VAL A 9 -2.38 2.53 5.28
N LEU A 10 -1.42 1.90 5.96
CA LEU A 10 -0.12 2.50 6.22
C LEU A 10 0.91 1.82 5.31
N ILE A 11 1.71 2.63 4.65
CA ILE A 11 2.71 2.19 3.69
C ILE A 11 4.07 2.18 4.39
N SER A 12 4.77 1.07 4.27
CA SER A 12 6.07 0.88 4.93
C SER A 12 7.10 1.93 4.51
N PRO A 13 7.95 2.37 5.44
CA PRO A 13 9.11 3.20 5.09
C PRO A 13 10.02 2.56 4.05
N GLU A 14 10.01 1.25 3.94
CA GLU A 14 10.79 0.55 2.90
C GLU A 14 10.32 0.92 1.50
N VAL A 15 9.04 1.28 1.35
CA VAL A 15 8.46 1.64 0.06
C VAL A 15 8.63 3.13 -0.21
N THR A 16 8.30 3.96 0.78
CA THR A 16 8.26 5.41 0.61
C THR A 16 9.63 6.07 0.77
N HIS A 17 10.56 5.40 1.44
CA HIS A 17 11.87 5.93 1.83
C HIS A 17 11.76 7.13 2.77
N LYS A 18 10.64 7.22 3.50
CA LYS A 18 10.45 8.23 4.54
C LYS A 18 10.80 7.64 5.90
N SER A 19 10.82 8.47 6.92
CA SER A 19 11.24 8.04 8.25
C SER A 19 10.18 7.22 8.99
N ASP A 20 8.92 7.28 8.55
CA ASP A 20 7.82 6.63 9.24
C ASP A 20 6.81 6.08 8.24
N TRP A 21 5.88 5.27 8.73
CA TRP A 21 4.79 4.75 7.92
C TRP A 21 3.92 5.89 7.41
N THR A 22 3.51 5.80 6.15
CA THR A 22 2.75 6.87 5.49
C THR A 22 1.34 6.37 5.18
N GLN A 23 0.33 7.15 5.56
CA GLN A 23 -1.06 6.79 5.29
C GLN A 23 -1.39 6.98 3.81
N GLY A 24 -2.12 6.02 3.26
CA GLY A 24 -2.62 6.08 1.90
C GLY A 24 -3.96 5.39 1.79
N THR A 25 -4.55 5.50 0.61
CA THR A 25 -5.83 4.84 0.29
C THR A 25 -5.58 3.86 -0.84
N VAL A 26 -6.05 2.63 -0.68
CA VAL A 26 -5.90 1.59 -1.70
C VAL A 26 -6.72 1.97 -2.93
N ILE A 27 -6.06 2.01 -4.09
CA ILE A 27 -6.72 2.32 -5.37
C ILE A 27 -6.75 1.12 -6.30
N ASP A 28 -5.95 0.10 -6.03
CA ASP A 28 -5.94 -1.11 -6.85
C ASP A 28 -5.35 -2.27 -6.06
N VAL A 29 -5.83 -3.48 -6.34
CA VAL A 29 -5.30 -4.71 -5.77
C VAL A 29 -5.18 -5.71 -6.90
N GLU A 30 -4.00 -6.31 -7.06
CA GLU A 30 -3.72 -7.21 -8.16
C GLU A 30 -3.05 -8.48 -7.66
N ALA A 31 -3.47 -9.61 -8.19
CA ALA A 31 -2.82 -10.89 -7.92
C ALA A 31 -1.70 -11.08 -8.94
N ASN A 32 -0.47 -11.14 -8.46
CA ASN A 32 0.69 -11.35 -9.30
C ASN A 32 1.15 -12.79 -9.15
N PRO A 33 1.29 -13.57 -10.24
CA PRO A 33 1.65 -14.98 -10.13
C PRO A 33 3.05 -15.23 -9.59
N PHE A 34 3.92 -14.24 -9.58
CA PHE A 34 5.31 -14.41 -9.15
C PHE A 34 5.55 -13.91 -7.72
N VAL A 35 4.87 -12.83 -7.30
CA VAL A 35 5.14 -12.22 -6.00
C VAL A 35 3.95 -12.20 -5.06
N GLY A 36 2.78 -12.65 -5.52
CA GLY A 36 1.56 -12.66 -4.71
C GLY A 36 0.75 -11.39 -4.89
N MET A 37 0.05 -10.98 -3.83
CA MET A 37 -0.81 -9.80 -3.93
C MET A 37 0.01 -8.53 -3.95
N VAL A 38 -0.31 -7.64 -4.88
CA VAL A 38 0.30 -6.31 -5.03
C VAL A 38 -0.79 -5.27 -4.78
N ILE A 39 -0.48 -4.31 -3.93
CA ILE A 39 -1.40 -3.24 -3.57
C ILE A 39 -0.86 -1.92 -4.13
N SER A 40 -1.73 -1.12 -4.72
CA SER A 40 -1.43 0.25 -5.11
C SER A 40 -2.19 1.19 -4.17
N ALA A 41 -1.50 2.14 -3.58
CA ALA A 41 -2.11 3.09 -2.65
C ALA A 41 -1.66 4.51 -2.97
N LYS A 42 -2.59 5.44 -2.82
CA LYS A 42 -2.35 6.86 -3.10
C LYS A 42 -2.33 7.65 -1.81
N THR A 43 -1.32 8.47 -1.64
CA THR A 43 -1.16 9.31 -0.46
C THR A 43 -1.86 10.66 -0.65
N ALA A 44 -1.93 11.45 0.43
CA ALA A 44 -2.62 12.75 0.41
C ALA A 44 -1.98 13.74 -0.55
N ASP A 45 -0.68 13.62 -0.79
CA ASP A 45 0.04 14.50 -1.71
C ASP A 45 0.00 14.02 -3.17
N GLY A 46 -0.79 12.97 -3.45
CA GLY A 46 -0.97 12.49 -4.81
C GLY A 46 0.04 11.46 -5.28
N GLU A 47 0.97 11.06 -4.43
CA GLU A 47 1.92 10.00 -4.77
C GLU A 47 1.23 8.64 -4.79
N ILE A 48 1.60 7.80 -5.76
CA ILE A 48 1.08 6.44 -5.85
C ILE A 48 2.24 5.48 -5.63
N TYR A 49 2.05 4.56 -4.68
CA TYR A 49 3.01 3.51 -4.38
C TYR A 49 2.37 2.17 -4.64
N PHE A 50 3.11 1.26 -5.26
CA PHE A 50 2.65 -0.11 -5.41
C PHE A 50 3.76 -1.06 -4.99
N GLU A 51 3.39 -2.06 -4.20
CA GLU A 51 4.31 -3.04 -3.66
C GLU A 51 3.56 -4.27 -3.18
N LYS A 52 4.30 -5.29 -2.75
CA LYS A 52 3.69 -6.49 -2.18
C LYS A 52 2.89 -6.14 -0.94
N ALA A 53 1.82 -6.89 -0.73
CA ALA A 53 0.88 -6.62 0.36
C ALA A 53 1.53 -6.61 1.74
N ASN A 54 2.61 -7.36 1.95
CA ASN A 54 3.27 -7.42 3.24
C ASN A 54 4.02 -6.13 3.60
N LEU A 55 4.11 -5.18 2.69
CA LEU A 55 4.70 -3.86 2.95
C LEU A 55 3.64 -2.80 3.28
N PHE A 56 2.42 -3.25 3.51
CA PHE A 56 1.31 -2.40 3.94
C PHE A 56 0.70 -3.00 5.20
N LYS A 57 0.02 -2.16 5.98
CA LYS A 57 -0.76 -2.64 7.11
C LYS A 57 -2.01 -1.78 7.27
N PRO A 58 -3.07 -2.27 7.93
CA PRO A 58 -4.26 -1.47 8.15
C PRO A 58 -3.94 -0.18 8.91
N ALA A 59 -4.62 0.90 8.55
CA ALA A 59 -4.40 2.20 9.18
C ALA A 59 -5.12 2.34 10.52
N MET A 60 -5.78 1.29 10.98
CA MET A 60 -6.50 1.33 12.26
C MET A 60 -5.79 0.53 13.32
#